data_c5bc87231ea09760cb478718caed4eec
#
_entry.id   c5bc87231ea09760cb478718caed4eec
#
_cell.length_a   1.000
_cell.length_b   1.000
_cell.length_c   1.000
_cell.angle_alpha   90.00
_cell.angle_beta   90.00
_cell.angle_gamma   90.00
#
_symmetry.space_group_name_H-M   'P 1'
#
loop_
_entity.id
_entity.type
_entity.pdbx_description
1 polymer ?
#
loop_
_entity_poly.entity_id
_entity_poly.type
_entity_poly.pdbx_seq_one_letter_code
_entity_poly.pdbx_strand_id
1 'polypeptide(L)'
;EIYTLSLHDALPIYQPAGTQRLRDVINKGITEEDIYSAVEQAVSMGWRHVKLYFMIGLPTETNEDLDGIADIAGNIVAIHRKSGKGGRFNVTVSISNFVPKAHTPFQWFPQNSTDELRKKHNYLVERLKIKGVTFNYHDDAVSTCEAIFARGDRRTSQILISAHKAGCKFDGWSEHFDRRRWDEVLNGLPYDYKFYTERARGYDEFLPWDIIDSGVSKQYLMAENERAMNGDITQDCRYGCTSCGVNRRTVCRQGGIYV
;
A
#
# COMPACT_ATOMS: atom_id res chain seq x y z
N GLU A 1 2.71 -1.20 27.37
CA GLU A 1 2.39 -2.60 27.12
C GLU A 1 2.73 -2.88 25.67
N ILE A 2 3.76 -3.71 25.45
CA ILE A 2 4.07 -4.26 24.14
C ILE A 2 2.93 -5.20 23.84
N TYR A 3 2.05 -4.84 22.90
CA TYR A 3 1.08 -5.77 22.34
C TYR A 3 1.86 -6.88 21.65
N THR A 4 2.10 -7.95 22.37
CA THR A 4 2.35 -9.25 21.75
C THR A 4 1.08 -9.56 20.98
N LEU A 5 1.05 -9.20 19.69
CA LEU A 5 0.09 -9.77 18.74
C LEU A 5 0.22 -11.27 18.89
N SER A 6 -0.76 -11.86 19.57
CA SER A 6 -0.88 -13.31 19.62
C SER A 6 -1.01 -13.75 18.17
N LEU A 7 0.01 -14.43 17.66
CA LEU A 7 0.01 -15.04 16.32
C LEU A 7 -1.13 -16.06 16.15
N HIS A 8 -1.91 -16.30 17.20
CA HIS A 8 -2.99 -17.27 17.26
C HIS A 8 -4.38 -16.70 17.00
N ASP A 9 -4.56 -15.36 16.91
CA ASP A 9 -5.89 -14.78 16.83
C ASP A 9 -6.38 -14.51 15.39
N ALA A 10 -5.50 -14.33 14.42
CA ALA A 10 -5.85 -14.13 13.02
C ALA A 10 -4.73 -14.56 12.07
N LEU A 11 -5.08 -15.14 10.91
CA LEU A 11 -4.14 -15.38 9.81
C LEU A 11 -3.99 -14.08 8.99
N PRO A 12 -2.82 -13.42 9.02
CA PRO A 12 -2.60 -12.24 8.19
C PRO A 12 -2.25 -12.66 6.75
N ILE A 13 -2.96 -12.10 5.78
CA ILE A 13 -2.68 -12.27 4.34
C ILE A 13 -2.45 -10.89 3.74
N TYR A 14 -1.24 -10.64 3.27
CA TYR A 14 -0.87 -9.39 2.62
C TYR A 14 -1.17 -9.46 1.13
N GLN A 15 -2.36 -9.00 0.79
CA GLN A 15 -2.88 -8.98 -0.56
C GLN A 15 -3.09 -7.53 -1.01
N PRO A 16 -2.08 -6.89 -1.64
CA PRO A 16 -2.12 -5.44 -1.85
C PRO A 16 -3.15 -4.97 -2.88
N ALA A 17 -3.71 -5.85 -3.73
CA ALA A 17 -4.66 -5.48 -4.78
C ALA A 17 -5.79 -6.50 -4.94
N GLY A 18 -7.00 -6.02 -5.32
CA GLY A 18 -8.19 -6.85 -5.43
C GLY A 18 -8.23 -7.77 -6.65
N THR A 19 -7.57 -7.42 -7.75
CA THR A 19 -7.54 -8.23 -8.98
C THR A 19 -6.16 -8.73 -9.32
N GLN A 20 -6.07 -9.81 -10.11
CA GLN A 20 -4.78 -10.30 -10.63
C GLN A 20 -4.11 -9.23 -11.48
N ARG A 21 -4.85 -8.57 -12.37
CA ARG A 21 -4.34 -7.47 -13.19
C ARG A 21 -3.59 -6.42 -12.35
N LEU A 22 -4.19 -5.96 -11.27
CA LEU A 22 -3.56 -4.91 -10.45
C LEU A 22 -2.41 -5.48 -9.59
N ARG A 23 -2.45 -6.76 -9.22
CA ARG A 23 -1.31 -7.46 -8.60
C ARG A 23 -0.12 -7.54 -9.56
N ASP A 24 -0.37 -7.78 -10.83
CA ASP A 24 0.66 -7.81 -11.88
C ASP A 24 1.28 -6.43 -12.08
N VAL A 25 0.47 -5.36 -12.11
CA VAL A 25 0.94 -3.96 -12.16
C VAL A 25 1.94 -3.65 -11.05
N ILE A 26 1.71 -4.15 -9.84
CA ILE A 26 2.65 -3.94 -8.71
C ILE A 26 3.68 -5.06 -8.56
N ASN A 27 3.76 -5.94 -9.55
CA ASN A 27 4.66 -7.10 -9.59
C ASN A 27 4.55 -8.00 -8.35
N LYS A 28 3.32 -8.25 -7.89
CA LYS A 28 3.05 -9.09 -6.73
C LYS A 28 2.70 -10.51 -7.20
N GLY A 29 3.69 -11.39 -7.19
CA GLY A 29 3.59 -12.76 -7.68
C GLY A 29 2.74 -13.69 -6.80
N ILE A 30 1.53 -13.27 -6.42
CA ILE A 30 0.55 -14.06 -5.65
C ILE A 30 -0.73 -14.13 -6.48
N THR A 31 -1.24 -15.33 -6.70
CA THR A 31 -2.50 -15.56 -7.42
C THR A 31 -3.69 -15.65 -6.43
N GLU A 32 -4.90 -15.57 -6.97
CA GLU A 32 -6.10 -15.82 -6.16
C GLU A 32 -6.16 -17.26 -5.65
N GLU A 33 -5.67 -18.20 -6.44
CA GLU A 33 -5.59 -19.61 -6.06
C GLU A 33 -4.67 -19.81 -4.84
N ASP A 34 -3.52 -19.11 -4.80
CA ASP A 34 -2.63 -19.13 -3.64
C ASP A 34 -3.33 -18.61 -2.37
N ILE A 35 -4.12 -17.53 -2.51
CA ILE A 35 -4.87 -16.95 -1.39
C ILE A 35 -5.91 -17.95 -0.87
N TYR A 36 -6.72 -18.51 -1.77
CA TYR A 36 -7.79 -19.42 -1.37
C TYR A 36 -7.24 -20.73 -0.83
N SER A 37 -6.18 -21.28 -1.41
CA SER A 37 -5.48 -22.48 -0.91
C SER A 37 -4.95 -22.25 0.51
N ALA A 38 -4.30 -21.12 0.77
CA ALA A 38 -3.81 -20.79 2.10
C ALA A 38 -4.95 -20.67 3.12
N VAL A 39 -6.08 -20.08 2.72
CA VAL A 39 -7.27 -19.95 3.58
C VAL A 39 -7.91 -21.31 3.85
N GLU A 40 -8.06 -22.16 2.84
CA GLU A 40 -8.59 -23.53 3.00
C GLU A 40 -7.78 -24.33 3.98
N GLN A 41 -6.45 -24.29 3.86
CA GLN A 41 -5.53 -24.94 4.81
C GLN A 41 -5.73 -24.39 6.23
N ALA A 42 -5.76 -23.06 6.39
CA ALA A 42 -5.96 -22.45 7.70
C ALA A 42 -7.31 -22.85 8.32
N VAL A 43 -8.40 -22.78 7.55
CA VAL A 43 -9.73 -23.23 7.99
C VAL A 43 -9.70 -24.71 8.36
N SER A 44 -9.00 -25.56 7.60
CA SER A 44 -8.84 -26.99 7.93
C SER A 44 -8.16 -27.22 9.27
N MET A 45 -7.22 -26.33 9.64
CA MET A 45 -6.52 -26.34 10.92
C MET A 45 -7.31 -25.69 12.06
N GLY A 46 -8.51 -25.17 11.79
CA GLY A 46 -9.39 -24.59 12.81
C GLY A 46 -9.27 -23.08 13.01
N TRP A 47 -8.54 -22.39 12.13
CA TRP A 47 -8.50 -20.92 12.19
C TRP A 47 -9.88 -20.31 11.92
N ARG A 48 -10.24 -19.28 12.67
CA ARG A 48 -11.56 -18.63 12.64
C ARG A 48 -11.52 -17.14 12.32
N HIS A 49 -10.33 -16.60 12.16
CA HIS A 49 -10.11 -15.21 11.81
C HIS A 49 -9.03 -15.09 10.73
N VAL A 50 -9.38 -14.41 9.65
CA VAL A 50 -8.44 -14.05 8.56
C VAL A 50 -8.38 -12.53 8.51
N LYS A 51 -7.19 -11.98 8.37
CA LYS A 51 -6.98 -10.54 8.22
C LYS A 51 -6.30 -10.26 6.88
N LEU A 52 -7.03 -9.59 6.00
CA LEU A 52 -6.59 -9.23 4.66
C LEU A 52 -6.12 -7.78 4.66
N TYR A 53 -4.97 -7.54 4.04
CA TYR A 53 -4.42 -6.19 3.88
C TYR A 53 -4.40 -5.84 2.40
N PHE A 54 -5.09 -4.77 2.04
CA PHE A 54 -5.12 -4.22 0.69
C PHE A 54 -4.62 -2.79 0.67
N MET A 55 -4.33 -2.30 -0.53
CA MET A 55 -3.99 -0.93 -0.81
C MET A 55 -4.91 -0.40 -1.91
N ILE A 56 -5.37 0.85 -1.78
CA ILE A 56 -6.16 1.55 -2.79
C ILE A 56 -5.44 2.81 -3.27
N GLY A 57 -5.83 3.31 -4.44
CA GLY A 57 -5.18 4.45 -5.06
C GLY A 57 -3.92 4.08 -5.82
N LEU A 58 -3.72 2.82 -6.15
CA LEU A 58 -2.63 2.34 -6.96
C LEU A 58 -2.72 2.90 -8.40
N PRO A 59 -1.58 3.08 -9.09
CA PRO A 59 -1.60 3.40 -10.52
C PRO A 59 -2.44 2.39 -11.31
N THR A 60 -3.21 2.88 -12.26
CA THR A 60 -4.14 2.10 -13.12
C THR A 60 -5.33 1.45 -12.41
N GLU A 61 -5.55 1.70 -11.11
CA GLU A 61 -6.67 1.14 -10.36
C GLU A 61 -8.02 1.59 -10.93
N THR A 62 -8.94 0.66 -11.08
CA THR A 62 -10.33 0.85 -11.53
C THR A 62 -11.33 0.41 -10.47
N ASN A 63 -12.62 0.63 -10.71
CA ASN A 63 -13.67 0.16 -9.80
C ASN A 63 -13.75 -1.38 -9.75
N GLU A 64 -13.41 -2.06 -10.84
CA GLU A 64 -13.35 -3.52 -10.89
C GLU A 64 -12.28 -4.06 -9.92
N ASP A 65 -11.18 -3.32 -9.72
CA ASP A 65 -10.15 -3.70 -8.75
C ASP A 65 -10.64 -3.53 -7.31
N LEU A 66 -11.46 -2.52 -7.07
CA LEU A 66 -12.11 -2.35 -5.76
C LEU A 66 -13.17 -3.43 -5.52
N ASP A 67 -13.95 -3.80 -6.54
CA ASP A 67 -14.89 -4.92 -6.47
C ASP A 67 -14.17 -6.24 -6.15
N GLY A 68 -13.02 -6.49 -6.76
CA GLY A 68 -12.19 -7.65 -6.49
C GLY A 68 -11.80 -7.80 -5.02
N ILE A 69 -11.64 -6.70 -4.26
CA ILE A 69 -11.42 -6.74 -2.82
C ILE A 69 -12.62 -7.36 -2.10
N ALA A 70 -13.84 -6.96 -2.48
CA ALA A 70 -15.06 -7.47 -1.89
C ALA A 70 -15.31 -8.94 -2.29
N ASP A 71 -14.99 -9.30 -3.53
CA ASP A 71 -15.12 -10.67 -4.05
C ASP A 71 -14.18 -11.62 -3.30
N ILE A 72 -12.92 -11.26 -3.10
CA ILE A 72 -11.98 -12.06 -2.32
C ILE A 72 -12.50 -12.26 -0.89
N ALA A 73 -12.96 -11.19 -0.23
CA ALA A 73 -13.49 -11.29 1.14
C ALA A 73 -14.72 -12.19 1.21
N GLY A 74 -15.63 -12.07 0.23
CA GLY A 74 -16.84 -12.90 0.11
C GLY A 74 -16.52 -14.38 -0.14
N ASN A 75 -15.58 -14.65 -1.03
CA ASN A 75 -15.13 -16.01 -1.35
C ASN A 75 -14.48 -16.68 -0.14
N ILE A 76 -13.69 -15.96 0.64
CA ILE A 76 -13.11 -16.49 1.89
C ILE A 76 -14.20 -16.86 2.92
N VAL A 77 -15.22 -16.04 3.07
CA VAL A 77 -16.38 -16.39 3.93
C VAL A 77 -17.09 -17.64 3.38
N ALA A 78 -17.22 -17.77 2.06
CA ALA A 78 -17.85 -18.93 1.42
C ALA A 78 -17.01 -20.22 1.61
N ILE A 79 -15.68 -20.15 1.56
CA ILE A 79 -14.78 -21.27 1.86
C ILE A 79 -15.07 -21.81 3.26
N HIS A 80 -15.13 -20.94 4.27
CA HIS A 80 -15.44 -21.40 5.64
C HIS A 80 -16.82 -22.03 5.72
N ARG A 81 -17.85 -21.48 5.07
CA ARG A 81 -19.21 -22.07 5.07
C ARG A 81 -19.21 -23.46 4.44
N LYS A 82 -18.52 -23.63 3.31
CA LYS A 82 -18.43 -24.94 2.62
C LYS A 82 -17.65 -25.99 3.40
N SER A 83 -16.73 -25.60 4.27
CA SER A 83 -15.97 -26.51 5.09
C SER A 83 -16.79 -27.29 6.13
N GLY A 84 -18.04 -26.90 6.36
CA GLY A 84 -18.92 -27.50 7.36
C GLY A 84 -18.46 -27.29 8.82
N LYS A 85 -17.37 -26.54 9.04
CA LYS A 85 -16.86 -26.25 10.38
C LYS A 85 -17.74 -25.18 11.03
N GLY A 86 -18.47 -25.58 12.07
CA GLY A 86 -19.32 -24.68 12.84
C GLY A 86 -18.54 -23.60 13.59
N GLY A 87 -19.27 -22.56 14.04
CA GLY A 87 -18.74 -21.47 14.83
C GLY A 87 -18.63 -20.14 14.05
N ARG A 88 -18.28 -19.10 14.80
CA ARG A 88 -18.14 -17.75 14.22
C ARG A 88 -16.82 -17.68 13.44
N PHE A 89 -16.91 -17.22 12.20
CA PHE A 89 -15.75 -16.92 11.35
C PHE A 89 -15.78 -15.44 10.99
N ASN A 90 -14.64 -14.79 11.01
CA ASN A 90 -14.51 -13.37 10.69
C ASN A 90 -13.38 -13.12 9.69
N VAL A 91 -13.65 -12.28 8.72
CA VAL A 91 -12.65 -11.74 7.79
C VAL A 91 -12.52 -10.25 8.07
N THR A 92 -11.34 -9.81 8.47
CA THR A 92 -11.06 -8.38 8.58
C THR A 92 -10.35 -7.89 7.33
N VAL A 93 -10.98 -6.97 6.60
CA VAL A 93 -10.37 -6.26 5.48
C VAL A 93 -9.80 -4.96 6.00
N SER A 94 -8.50 -4.77 5.87
CA SER A 94 -7.78 -3.55 6.26
C SER A 94 -7.21 -2.87 5.02
N ILE A 95 -7.59 -1.61 4.78
CA ILE A 95 -7.18 -0.84 3.62
C ILE A 95 -6.15 0.22 4.02
N SER A 96 -5.04 0.26 3.30
CA SER A 96 -4.10 1.39 3.31
C SER A 96 -4.23 2.20 2.02
N ASN A 97 -3.93 3.48 2.10
CA ASN A 97 -3.86 4.35 0.93
C ASN A 97 -2.46 4.27 0.31
N PHE A 98 -2.40 4.20 -1.01
CA PHE A 98 -1.13 4.21 -1.72
C PHE A 98 -0.41 5.54 -1.51
N VAL A 99 0.85 5.45 -1.09
CA VAL A 99 1.77 6.59 -1.00
C VAL A 99 3.00 6.26 -1.84
N PRO A 100 3.24 7.00 -2.95
CA PRO A 100 4.41 6.78 -3.77
C PRO A 100 5.69 6.98 -2.96
N LYS A 101 6.61 6.03 -3.07
CA LYS A 101 7.88 6.04 -2.33
C LYS A 101 9.06 6.32 -3.24
N ALA A 102 10.07 7.01 -2.70
CA ALA A 102 11.36 7.21 -3.34
C ALA A 102 12.00 5.86 -3.74
N HIS A 103 12.77 5.87 -4.82
CA HIS A 103 13.49 4.71 -5.35
C HIS A 103 12.61 3.49 -5.67
N THR A 104 11.33 3.72 -6.00
CA THR A 104 10.41 2.69 -6.50
C THR A 104 9.94 3.04 -7.92
N PRO A 105 9.45 2.06 -8.70
CA PRO A 105 8.91 2.32 -10.03
C PRO A 105 7.81 3.38 -10.05
N PHE A 106 7.03 3.51 -8.98
CA PHE A 106 5.93 4.47 -8.89
C PHE A 106 6.29 5.82 -8.25
N GLN A 107 7.57 6.13 -8.07
CA GLN A 107 8.01 7.40 -7.47
C GLN A 107 7.57 8.66 -8.25
N TRP A 108 7.24 8.52 -9.53
CA TRP A 108 6.77 9.61 -10.39
C TRP A 108 5.25 9.84 -10.33
N PHE A 109 4.51 8.86 -9.80
CA PHE A 109 3.05 8.97 -9.70
C PHE A 109 2.61 9.93 -8.60
N PRO A 110 1.44 10.58 -8.76
CA PRO A 110 0.77 11.28 -7.66
C PRO A 110 0.16 10.28 -6.68
N GLN A 111 -0.11 10.72 -5.47
CA GLN A 111 -1.10 10.13 -4.61
C GLN A 111 -2.49 10.57 -5.07
N ASN A 112 -3.51 9.74 -4.93
CA ASN A 112 -4.88 10.20 -5.10
C ASN A 112 -5.19 11.32 -4.10
N SER A 113 -5.99 12.30 -4.54
CA SER A 113 -6.48 13.37 -3.66
C SER A 113 -7.32 12.79 -2.50
N THR A 114 -7.43 13.54 -1.42
CA THR A 114 -8.28 13.19 -0.28
C THR A 114 -9.72 12.89 -0.71
N ASP A 115 -10.27 13.63 -1.68
CA ASP A 115 -11.63 13.42 -2.16
C ASP A 115 -11.78 12.13 -2.97
N GLU A 116 -10.77 11.77 -3.78
CA GLU A 116 -10.74 10.49 -4.50
C GLU A 116 -10.62 9.31 -3.53
N LEU A 117 -9.73 9.39 -2.55
CA LEU A 117 -9.59 8.35 -1.51
C LEU A 117 -10.89 8.17 -0.73
N ARG A 118 -11.54 9.27 -0.34
CA ARG A 118 -12.83 9.24 0.35
C ARG A 118 -13.94 8.57 -0.48
N LYS A 119 -14.01 8.87 -1.78
CA LYS A 119 -14.96 8.21 -2.69
C LYS A 119 -14.73 6.71 -2.75
N LYS A 120 -13.46 6.27 -2.85
CA LYS A 120 -13.08 4.85 -2.86
C LYS A 120 -13.39 4.17 -1.52
N HIS A 121 -13.11 4.81 -0.38
CA HIS A 121 -13.48 4.30 0.93
C HIS A 121 -14.99 4.13 1.05
N ASN A 122 -15.78 5.13 0.68
CA ASN A 122 -17.24 5.06 0.72
C ASN A 122 -17.78 3.94 -0.19
N TYR A 123 -17.19 3.78 -1.37
CA TYR A 123 -17.52 2.68 -2.28
C TYR A 123 -17.28 1.32 -1.61
N LEU A 124 -16.12 1.11 -0.99
CA LEU A 124 -15.78 -0.13 -0.30
C LEU A 124 -16.63 -0.35 0.95
N VAL A 125 -17.03 0.69 1.69
CA VAL A 125 -17.98 0.57 2.81
C VAL A 125 -19.28 -0.10 2.35
N GLU A 126 -19.79 0.28 1.17
CA GLU A 126 -21.01 -0.32 0.62
C GLU A 126 -20.77 -1.76 0.11
N ARG A 127 -19.67 -2.00 -0.60
CA ARG A 127 -19.35 -3.30 -1.19
C ARG A 127 -18.97 -4.37 -0.16
N LEU A 128 -18.43 -3.98 0.98
CA LEU A 128 -18.00 -4.88 2.07
C LEU A 128 -19.07 -5.09 3.16
N LYS A 129 -20.34 -4.70 2.90
CA LYS A 129 -21.49 -5.07 3.75
C LYS A 129 -21.81 -6.56 3.63
N ILE A 130 -20.83 -7.40 3.93
CA ILE A 130 -20.92 -8.87 3.83
C ILE A 130 -20.94 -9.44 5.25
N LYS A 131 -21.89 -10.36 5.53
CA LYS A 131 -21.97 -11.00 6.83
C LYS A 131 -20.71 -11.80 7.15
N GLY A 132 -20.01 -11.46 8.23
CA GLY A 132 -18.76 -12.07 8.64
C GLY A 132 -17.52 -11.32 8.14
N VAL A 133 -17.71 -10.15 7.51
CA VAL A 133 -16.63 -9.24 7.13
C VAL A 133 -16.64 -8.02 8.04
N THR A 134 -15.48 -7.62 8.52
CA THR A 134 -15.20 -6.36 9.21
C THR A 134 -14.30 -5.52 8.34
N PHE A 135 -14.62 -4.24 8.16
CA PHE A 135 -13.86 -3.34 7.31
C PHE A 135 -13.21 -2.21 8.11
N ASN A 136 -11.92 -2.01 7.89
CA ASN A 136 -11.13 -0.92 8.47
C ASN A 136 -10.29 -0.25 7.38
N TYR A 137 -10.05 1.04 7.51
CA TYR A 137 -9.17 1.76 6.59
C TYR A 137 -8.39 2.86 7.30
N HIS A 138 -7.25 3.23 6.74
CA HIS A 138 -6.42 4.32 7.22
C HIS A 138 -7.04 5.67 6.86
N ASP A 139 -6.93 6.62 7.79
CA ASP A 139 -7.39 7.99 7.56
C ASP A 139 -6.65 8.62 6.37
N ASP A 140 -7.41 9.30 5.51
CA ASP A 140 -6.91 9.97 4.31
C ASP A 140 -5.97 11.14 4.65
N ALA A 141 -6.22 11.88 5.74
CA ALA A 141 -5.36 12.98 6.15
C ALA A 141 -4.00 12.48 6.69
N VAL A 142 -3.97 11.37 7.42
CA VAL A 142 -2.71 10.73 7.85
C VAL A 142 -1.88 10.33 6.63
N SER A 143 -2.52 9.70 5.63
CA SER A 143 -1.86 9.30 4.38
C SER A 143 -1.37 10.49 3.56
N THR A 144 -2.10 11.62 3.59
CA THR A 144 -1.67 12.87 2.95
C THR A 144 -0.43 13.43 3.64
N CYS A 145 -0.39 13.47 4.97
CA CYS A 145 0.81 13.87 5.71
C CYS A 145 2.01 12.96 5.38
N GLU A 146 1.79 11.64 5.32
CA GLU A 146 2.82 10.69 4.92
C GLU A 146 3.36 11.00 3.52
N ALA A 147 2.50 11.28 2.55
CA ALA A 147 2.90 11.61 1.18
C ALA A 147 3.68 12.93 1.10
N ILE A 148 3.28 13.95 1.87
CA ILE A 148 4.02 15.22 1.96
C ILE A 148 5.47 14.96 2.36
N PHE A 149 5.70 14.17 3.40
CA PHE A 149 7.06 13.90 3.90
C PHE A 149 7.81 12.88 3.03
N ALA A 150 7.14 11.88 2.48
CA ALA A 150 7.77 10.88 1.62
C ALA A 150 8.20 11.46 0.25
N ARG A 151 7.54 12.51 -0.22
CA ARG A 151 7.75 13.11 -1.55
C ARG A 151 8.31 14.53 -1.51
N GLY A 152 8.39 15.10 -0.30
CA GLY A 152 8.78 16.48 -0.07
C GLY A 152 10.28 16.73 -0.21
N ASP A 153 10.62 18.00 -0.19
CA ASP A 153 12.00 18.48 -0.14
C ASP A 153 12.26 19.19 1.21
N ARG A 154 13.40 19.87 1.35
CA ARG A 154 13.76 20.56 2.60
C ARG A 154 12.73 21.57 3.10
N ARG A 155 11.83 22.09 2.26
CA ARG A 155 10.78 23.03 2.65
C ARG A 155 9.76 22.38 3.58
N THR A 156 9.61 21.05 3.55
CA THR A 156 8.73 20.32 4.46
C THR A 156 9.15 20.44 5.93
N SER A 157 10.39 20.84 6.23
CA SER A 157 10.84 21.13 7.58
C SER A 157 10.01 22.24 8.26
N GLN A 158 9.52 23.22 7.47
CA GLN A 158 8.65 24.28 7.96
C GLN A 158 7.30 23.73 8.43
N ILE A 159 6.78 22.70 7.74
CA ILE A 159 5.54 22.01 8.12
C ILE A 159 5.72 21.36 9.49
N LEU A 160 6.84 20.64 9.71
CA LEU A 160 7.14 20.01 10.99
C LEU A 160 7.24 21.03 12.12
N ILE A 161 7.93 22.15 11.89
CA ILE A 161 8.06 23.22 12.87
C ILE A 161 6.68 23.81 13.21
N SER A 162 5.83 24.07 12.20
CA SER A 162 4.49 24.62 12.38
C SER A 162 3.58 23.64 13.10
N ALA A 163 3.60 22.35 12.73
CA ALA A 163 2.84 21.30 13.40
C ALA A 163 3.25 21.15 14.87
N HIS A 164 4.55 21.15 15.16
CA HIS A 164 5.04 21.10 16.53
C HIS A 164 4.56 22.32 17.35
N LYS A 165 4.64 23.54 16.79
CA LYS A 165 4.14 24.76 17.44
C LYS A 165 2.63 24.72 17.66
N ALA A 166 1.87 24.11 16.77
CA ALA A 166 0.43 23.87 16.90
C ALA A 166 0.08 22.77 17.91
N GLY A 167 1.09 22.08 18.47
CA GLY A 167 0.91 21.04 19.50
C GLY A 167 0.66 19.65 18.94
N CYS A 168 0.95 19.39 17.67
CA CYS A 168 0.93 18.05 17.09
C CYS A 168 2.03 17.19 17.70
N LYS A 169 1.67 16.03 18.25
CA LYS A 169 2.57 15.08 18.91
C LYS A 169 2.02 13.67 18.76
N PHE A 170 2.90 12.70 18.52
CA PHE A 170 2.54 11.28 18.39
C PHE A 170 1.54 10.99 17.28
N ASP A 171 1.56 11.76 16.20
CA ASP A 171 0.59 11.73 15.11
C ASP A 171 0.59 10.41 14.32
N GLY A 172 1.55 9.50 14.55
CA GLY A 172 1.53 8.13 14.06
C GLY A 172 0.48 7.23 14.73
N TRP A 173 -0.12 7.71 15.83
CA TRP A 173 -1.17 7.00 16.56
C TRP A 173 -2.51 7.69 16.29
N SER A 174 -3.50 6.95 15.84
CA SER A 174 -4.80 7.51 15.43
C SER A 174 -5.50 8.32 16.52
N GLU A 175 -5.33 7.93 17.79
CA GLU A 175 -5.88 8.62 18.95
C GLU A 175 -5.20 9.97 19.26
N HIS A 176 -4.01 10.21 18.69
CA HIS A 176 -3.27 11.45 18.87
C HIS A 176 -3.30 12.35 17.63
N PHE A 177 -3.70 11.82 16.48
CA PHE A 177 -3.78 12.57 15.25
C PHE A 177 -4.96 13.54 15.26
N ASP A 178 -4.67 14.83 15.29
CA ASP A 178 -5.68 15.90 15.23
C ASP A 178 -5.75 16.47 13.82
N ARG A 179 -6.71 15.98 13.03
CA ARG A 179 -6.94 16.39 11.64
C ARG A 179 -7.09 17.90 11.50
N ARG A 180 -7.86 18.55 12.40
CA ARG A 180 -8.14 19.98 12.30
C ARG A 180 -6.85 20.81 12.47
N ARG A 181 -5.97 20.41 13.39
CA ARG A 181 -4.66 21.08 13.56
C ARG A 181 -3.79 20.92 12.33
N TRP A 182 -3.76 19.73 11.75
CA TRP A 182 -3.02 19.50 10.51
C TRP A 182 -3.59 20.31 9.35
N ASP A 183 -4.92 20.39 9.18
CA ASP A 183 -5.56 21.23 8.18
C ASP A 183 -5.20 22.71 8.37
N GLU A 184 -5.21 23.23 9.60
CA GLU A 184 -4.79 24.60 9.92
C GLU A 184 -3.32 24.84 9.55
N VAL A 185 -2.43 23.92 9.90
CA VAL A 185 -1.00 23.99 9.57
C VAL A 185 -0.77 23.98 8.07
N LEU A 186 -1.41 23.06 7.35
CA LEU A 186 -1.23 22.92 5.90
C LEU A 186 -1.83 24.11 5.12
N ASN A 187 -2.99 24.63 5.55
CA ASN A 187 -3.62 25.81 4.95
C ASN A 187 -2.87 27.12 5.25
N GLY A 188 -2.10 27.15 6.32
CA GLY A 188 -1.26 28.30 6.69
C GLY A 188 0.09 28.37 5.99
N LEU A 189 0.42 27.40 5.10
CA LEU A 189 1.68 27.38 4.38
C LEU A 189 1.71 28.46 3.28
N PRO A 190 2.89 29.05 2.97
CA PRO A 190 3.05 30.01 1.89
C PRO A 190 3.07 29.35 0.49
N TYR A 191 2.83 28.07 0.39
CA TYR A 191 2.80 27.26 -0.83
C TYR A 191 1.77 26.13 -0.71
N ASP A 192 1.28 25.64 -1.85
CA ASP A 192 0.35 24.51 -1.87
C ASP A 192 1.10 23.18 -1.64
N TYR A 193 0.78 22.48 -0.56
CA TYR A 193 1.35 21.17 -0.24
C TYR A 193 0.96 20.07 -1.26
N LYS A 194 -0.13 20.27 -2.02
CA LYS A 194 -0.58 19.37 -3.09
C LYS A 194 0.45 19.24 -4.20
N PHE A 195 1.35 20.25 -4.34
CA PHE A 195 2.53 20.14 -5.18
C PHE A 195 3.37 18.90 -4.88
N TYR A 196 3.42 18.46 -3.63
CA TYR A 196 4.15 17.25 -3.25
C TYR A 196 3.32 15.99 -3.45
N THR A 197 2.02 16.02 -3.16
CA THR A 197 1.15 14.83 -3.08
C THR A 197 0.45 14.51 -4.39
N GLU A 198 -0.24 15.48 -5.00
CA GLU A 198 -1.18 15.23 -6.10
C GLU A 198 -0.56 15.45 -7.50
N ARG A 199 0.70 15.88 -7.57
CA ARG A 199 1.37 16.12 -8.86
C ARG A 199 2.14 14.91 -9.35
N ALA A 200 1.90 14.49 -10.60
CA ALA A 200 2.79 13.59 -11.31
C ALA A 200 4.14 14.30 -11.61
N ARG A 201 5.22 13.54 -11.66
CA ARG A 201 6.57 14.04 -11.95
C ARG A 201 7.09 13.43 -13.25
N GLY A 202 7.88 14.19 -13.99
CA GLY A 202 8.52 13.70 -15.22
C GLY A 202 9.76 12.86 -14.92
N TYR A 203 10.13 12.00 -15.87
CA TYR A 203 11.36 11.21 -15.77
C TYR A 203 12.62 12.06 -15.84
N ASP A 204 12.56 13.21 -16.49
CA ASP A 204 13.63 14.20 -16.63
C ASP A 204 13.73 15.16 -15.44
N GLU A 205 12.71 15.15 -14.55
CA GLU A 205 12.71 15.98 -13.35
C GLU A 205 13.76 15.48 -12.35
N PHE A 206 14.49 16.41 -11.74
CA PHE A 206 15.36 16.10 -10.60
C PHE A 206 14.51 15.95 -9.33
N LEU A 207 14.50 14.75 -8.77
CA LEU A 207 13.70 14.43 -7.59
C LEU A 207 14.49 14.73 -6.31
N PRO A 208 13.80 15.09 -5.20
CA PRO A 208 14.46 15.43 -3.93
C PRO A 208 15.42 14.34 -3.40
N TRP A 209 15.18 13.09 -3.76
CA TRP A 209 15.98 11.93 -3.34
C TRP A 209 17.01 11.46 -4.37
N ASP A 210 17.12 12.12 -5.53
CA ASP A 210 18.10 11.73 -6.57
C ASP A 210 19.57 11.94 -6.13
N ILE A 211 19.78 12.66 -5.03
CA ILE A 211 21.08 12.81 -4.37
C ILE A 211 21.51 11.57 -3.58
N ILE A 212 20.60 10.61 -3.35
CA ILE A 212 20.83 9.39 -2.60
C ILE A 212 20.96 8.24 -3.59
N ASP A 213 22.13 7.63 -3.65
CA ASP A 213 22.37 6.45 -4.47
C ASP A 213 21.94 5.19 -3.72
N SER A 214 20.78 4.66 -4.06
CA SER A 214 20.23 3.40 -3.51
C SER A 214 20.86 2.15 -4.14
N GLY A 215 21.74 2.31 -5.15
CA GLY A 215 22.29 1.22 -5.95
C GLY A 215 21.39 0.77 -7.10
N VAL A 216 20.09 1.09 -7.07
CA VAL A 216 19.14 0.81 -8.17
C VAL A 216 19.19 1.97 -9.16
N SER A 217 19.40 1.67 -10.44
CA SER A 217 19.51 2.71 -11.47
C SER A 217 18.17 3.34 -11.79
N LYS A 218 18.15 4.65 -12.09
CA LYS A 218 16.95 5.37 -12.52
C LYS A 218 16.35 4.76 -13.79
N GLN A 219 17.19 4.34 -14.73
CA GLN A 219 16.76 3.68 -15.97
C GLN A 219 16.02 2.37 -15.71
N TYR A 220 16.48 1.59 -14.73
CA TYR A 220 15.78 0.38 -14.33
C TYR A 220 14.39 0.71 -13.76
N LEU A 221 14.30 1.69 -12.85
CA LEU A 221 13.02 2.10 -12.28
C LEU A 221 12.06 2.64 -13.34
N MET A 222 12.56 3.35 -14.36
CA MET A 222 11.74 3.80 -15.50
C MET A 222 11.22 2.62 -16.31
N ALA A 223 12.09 1.66 -16.64
CA ALA A 223 11.68 0.46 -17.38
C ALA A 223 10.66 -0.39 -16.60
N GLU A 224 10.85 -0.53 -15.28
CA GLU A 224 9.87 -1.21 -14.41
C GLU A 224 8.54 -0.45 -14.33
N ASN A 225 8.57 0.88 -14.35
CA ASN A 225 7.36 1.68 -14.40
C ASN A 225 6.58 1.45 -15.70
N GLU A 226 7.27 1.44 -16.85
CA GLU A 226 6.65 1.17 -18.16
C GLU A 226 6.07 -0.25 -18.23
N ARG A 227 6.80 -1.26 -17.73
CA ARG A 227 6.28 -2.63 -17.61
C ARG A 227 5.03 -2.69 -16.76
N ALA A 228 5.06 -2.07 -15.59
CA ALA A 228 3.92 -2.00 -14.69
C ALA A 228 2.68 -1.41 -15.38
N MET A 229 2.84 -0.33 -16.18
CA MET A 229 1.72 0.27 -16.92
C MET A 229 1.13 -0.67 -17.97
N ASN A 230 1.94 -1.57 -18.52
CA ASN A 230 1.50 -2.59 -19.47
C ASN A 230 0.97 -3.87 -18.79
N GLY A 231 1.11 -3.98 -17.45
CA GLY A 231 0.78 -5.21 -16.71
C GLY A 231 1.81 -6.33 -16.90
N ASP A 232 3.02 -5.99 -17.37
CA ASP A 232 4.10 -6.96 -17.58
C ASP A 232 4.77 -7.30 -16.24
N ILE A 233 4.92 -8.59 -15.96
CA ILE A 233 5.56 -9.09 -14.74
C ILE A 233 7.08 -9.18 -14.95
N THR A 234 7.84 -8.65 -13.99
CA THR A 234 9.29 -8.86 -13.91
C THR A 234 9.58 -10.07 -13.02
N GLN A 235 10.34 -11.01 -13.53
CA GLN A 235 10.73 -12.20 -12.77
C GLN A 235 11.60 -11.84 -11.56
N ASP A 236 11.54 -12.69 -10.52
CA ASP A 236 12.43 -12.56 -9.36
C ASP A 236 13.89 -12.71 -9.78
N CYS A 237 14.75 -11.82 -9.30
CA CYS A 237 16.19 -11.79 -9.65
C CYS A 237 16.94 -13.06 -9.21
N ARG A 238 16.35 -13.95 -8.39
CA ARG A 238 16.87 -15.29 -8.08
C ARG A 238 16.84 -16.23 -9.28
N TYR A 239 15.98 -16.01 -10.25
CA TYR A 239 15.86 -16.81 -11.48
C TYR A 239 16.61 -16.21 -12.68
N GLY A 240 17.05 -14.97 -12.57
CA GLY A 240 17.81 -14.29 -13.61
C GLY A 240 18.04 -12.82 -13.30
N CYS A 241 19.18 -12.29 -13.71
CA CYS A 241 19.51 -10.88 -13.46
C CYS A 241 18.59 -9.95 -14.23
N THR A 242 17.94 -9.02 -13.55
CA THR A 242 17.06 -7.99 -14.11
C THR A 242 17.79 -6.69 -14.46
N SER A 243 19.12 -6.64 -14.30
CA SER A 243 19.96 -5.48 -14.60
C SER A 243 19.61 -4.21 -13.82
N CYS A 244 19.16 -4.37 -12.57
CA CYS A 244 18.72 -3.25 -11.72
C CYS A 244 19.84 -2.25 -11.36
N GLY A 245 21.12 -2.63 -11.50
CA GLY A 245 22.27 -1.78 -11.19
C GLY A 245 22.96 -2.07 -9.86
N VAL A 246 22.31 -2.77 -8.93
CA VAL A 246 22.82 -3.08 -7.59
C VAL A 246 24.15 -3.85 -7.66
N ASN A 247 24.35 -4.67 -8.68
CA ASN A 247 25.59 -5.42 -8.93
C ASN A 247 26.84 -4.53 -9.12
N ARG A 248 26.69 -3.25 -9.37
CA ARG A 248 27.79 -2.28 -9.42
C ARG A 248 28.32 -1.90 -8.04
N ARG A 249 27.54 -2.18 -6.98
CA ARG A 249 27.82 -1.75 -5.60
C ARG A 249 28.05 -2.91 -4.65
N THR A 250 27.44 -4.05 -4.91
CA THR A 250 27.52 -5.25 -4.05
C THR A 250 27.77 -6.49 -4.87
N VAL A 251 28.13 -7.58 -4.21
CA VAL A 251 28.30 -8.89 -4.86
C VAL A 251 26.92 -9.47 -5.19
N CYS A 252 26.37 -9.01 -6.31
CA CYS A 252 25.19 -9.62 -6.92
C CYS A 252 25.67 -10.53 -8.05
N ARG A 253 25.74 -11.84 -7.82
CA ARG A 253 26.11 -12.81 -8.85
C ARG A 253 24.84 -13.38 -9.46
N GLN A 254 24.57 -13.01 -10.73
CA GLN A 254 23.53 -13.63 -11.60
C GLN A 254 22.32 -14.18 -10.82
N GLY A 255 21.56 -13.30 -10.15
CA GLY A 255 20.36 -13.71 -9.44
C GLY A 255 20.54 -14.39 -8.09
N GLY A 256 21.75 -14.49 -7.58
CA GLY A 256 22.02 -14.99 -6.23
C GLY A 256 22.33 -13.86 -5.26
N ILE A 257 21.43 -13.61 -4.30
CA ILE A 257 21.80 -12.90 -3.07
C ILE A 257 22.53 -13.92 -2.21
N TYR A 258 23.85 -13.83 -2.17
CA TYR A 258 24.59 -14.56 -1.15
C TYR A 258 24.60 -13.71 0.13
N VAL A 259 23.85 -14.14 1.10
CA VAL A 259 23.96 -13.71 2.50
C VAL A 259 25.21 -14.32 3.10
#